data_49d4ada286d4d288b4b242c1fbbb5e4e
#
_entry.id   49d4ada286d4d288b4b242c1fbbb5e4e
#
_cell.length_a   1.000
_cell.length_b   1.000
_cell.length_c   1.000
_cell.angle_alpha   90.00
_cell.angle_beta   90.00
_cell.angle_gamma   90.00
#
_symmetry.space_group_name_H-M   'P 1'
#
loop_
_entity.id
_entity.type
_entity.pdbx_description
1 polymer ?
#
loop_
_entity_poly.entity_id
_entity_poly.type
_entity_poly.pdbx_seq_one_letter_code
_entity_poly.pdbx_strand_id
1 'polypeptide(L)'
;VWDGATRGNWTREIDGSDVVINLAGRSVNCRYNAANRRQMIDSRVQSTRVVGQAIANASRPPRVWLQASTTTIYAHRYDAANDETGVLGGNEVDAPDTWRFSIDVARAWEQAFEEATTARTVALRSAMTMSPDAGGIFDTLMSLVRRGLGGRAGDGRQFISWIHHEISYRRFAG
;
A
#
# COMPACT_ATOMS: atom_id res chain seq x y z
N VAL A 1 -9.89 -0.31 -20.06
CA VAL A 1 -8.77 -0.31 -19.11
C VAL A 1 -8.77 1.05 -18.41
N TRP A 2 -8.71 1.08 -17.09
CA TRP A 2 -8.62 2.31 -16.29
C TRP A 2 -7.17 2.77 -16.20
N ASP A 3 -6.92 4.06 -16.32
CA ASP A 3 -5.58 4.67 -16.24
C ASP A 3 -5.11 4.98 -14.81
N GLY A 4 -5.98 4.77 -13.82
CA GLY A 4 -5.70 5.06 -12.41
C GLY A 4 -5.78 6.55 -12.03
N ALA A 5 -6.15 7.44 -12.95
CA ALA A 5 -6.12 8.88 -12.72
C ALA A 5 -7.38 9.62 -13.16
N THR A 6 -8.09 9.12 -14.18
CA THR A 6 -9.25 9.83 -14.74
C THR A 6 -10.57 9.12 -14.46
N ARG A 7 -11.62 9.90 -14.37
CA ARG A 7 -13.00 9.40 -14.29
C ARG A 7 -13.42 8.86 -15.66
N GLY A 8 -14.23 7.81 -15.67
CA GLY A 8 -14.72 7.19 -16.88
C GLY A 8 -15.94 6.32 -16.60
N ASN A 9 -16.29 5.44 -17.54
CA ASN A 9 -17.46 4.56 -17.40
C ASN A 9 -17.43 3.65 -16.17
N TRP A 10 -16.25 3.35 -15.65
CA TRP A 10 -16.06 2.54 -14.43
C TRP A 10 -16.73 3.16 -13.20
N THR A 11 -16.94 4.49 -13.16
CA THR A 11 -17.60 5.15 -12.03
C THR A 11 -19.05 4.70 -11.84
N ARG A 12 -19.68 4.15 -12.88
CA ARG A 12 -21.04 3.59 -12.79
C ARG A 12 -21.09 2.32 -11.94
N GLU A 13 -20.00 1.57 -11.89
CA GLU A 13 -19.89 0.34 -11.10
C GLU A 13 -19.79 0.63 -9.59
N ILE A 14 -19.42 1.86 -9.22
CA ILE A 14 -19.40 2.31 -7.84
C ILE A 14 -20.80 2.57 -7.32
N ASP A 15 -21.70 3.12 -8.16
CA ASP A 15 -23.05 3.46 -7.76
C ASP A 15 -23.86 2.21 -7.42
N GLY A 16 -24.24 2.08 -6.15
CA GLY A 16 -24.99 0.93 -5.63
C GLY A 16 -24.11 -0.30 -5.31
N SER A 17 -22.81 -0.20 -5.39
CA SER A 17 -21.92 -1.25 -4.85
C SER A 17 -21.94 -1.25 -3.31
N ASP A 18 -21.74 -2.42 -2.68
CA ASP A 18 -21.65 -2.53 -1.22
C ASP A 18 -20.28 -2.10 -0.72
N VAL A 19 -19.22 -2.48 -1.44
CA VAL A 19 -17.82 -2.27 -1.05
C VAL A 19 -17.03 -1.80 -2.28
N VAL A 20 -16.19 -0.80 -2.08
CA VAL A 20 -15.14 -0.42 -3.04
C VAL A 20 -13.78 -0.76 -2.45
N ILE A 21 -12.94 -1.46 -3.20
CA ILE A 21 -11.58 -1.81 -2.83
C ILE A 21 -10.63 -1.17 -3.83
N ASN A 22 -9.81 -0.22 -3.37
CA ASN A 22 -8.77 0.39 -4.20
C ASN A 22 -7.40 -0.18 -3.86
N LEU A 23 -6.85 -0.96 -4.77
CA LEU A 23 -5.50 -1.53 -4.69
C LEU A 23 -4.56 -0.89 -5.73
N ALA A 24 -4.98 0.19 -6.39
CA ALA A 24 -4.23 0.77 -7.49
C ALA A 24 -2.93 1.44 -7.00
N GLY A 25 -1.86 1.18 -7.72
CA GLY A 25 -0.56 1.77 -7.49
C GLY A 25 0.49 1.17 -8.41
N ARG A 26 1.43 2.00 -8.85
CA ARG A 26 2.57 1.54 -9.65
C ARG A 26 3.46 0.61 -8.83
N SER A 27 4.03 -0.41 -9.47
CA SER A 27 5.04 -1.28 -8.85
C SER A 27 6.23 -0.47 -8.33
N VAL A 28 6.69 -0.83 -7.14
CA VAL A 28 7.89 -0.26 -6.51
C VAL A 28 9.18 -0.93 -7.01
N ASN A 29 9.08 -2.00 -7.78
CA ASN A 29 10.23 -2.71 -8.36
C ASN A 29 10.82 -1.94 -9.54
N CYS A 30 11.52 -0.84 -9.26
CA CYS A 30 12.16 0.02 -10.24
C CYS A 30 13.32 0.81 -9.61
N ARG A 31 14.16 1.44 -10.42
CA ARG A 31 15.16 2.38 -9.90
C ARG A 31 14.48 3.62 -9.32
N TYR A 32 14.90 4.08 -8.15
CA TYR A 32 14.34 5.22 -7.44
C TYR A 32 14.92 6.57 -7.93
N ASN A 33 14.89 6.79 -9.24
CA ASN A 33 15.19 8.12 -9.82
C ASN A 33 13.99 9.06 -9.63
N ALA A 34 14.19 10.37 -9.87
CA ALA A 34 13.18 11.39 -9.64
C ALA A 34 11.85 11.13 -10.40
N ALA A 35 11.92 10.66 -11.64
CA ALA A 35 10.73 10.37 -12.45
C ALA A 35 9.94 9.19 -11.88
N ASN A 36 10.61 8.10 -11.50
CA ASN A 36 9.97 6.92 -10.91
C ASN A 36 9.40 7.22 -9.52
N ARG A 37 10.10 8.00 -8.69
CA ARG A 37 9.59 8.44 -7.38
C ARG A 37 8.31 9.24 -7.55
N ARG A 38 8.27 10.20 -8.47
CA ARG A 38 7.06 10.97 -8.76
C ARG A 38 5.91 10.07 -9.19
N GLN A 39 6.14 9.16 -10.14
CA GLN A 39 5.10 8.24 -10.61
C GLN A 39 4.60 7.28 -9.51
N MET A 40 5.44 6.89 -8.56
CA MET A 40 5.01 6.08 -7.41
C MET A 40 4.04 6.83 -6.49
N ILE A 41 4.29 8.12 -6.23
CA ILE A 41 3.38 8.97 -5.46
C ILE A 41 2.12 9.24 -6.28
N ASP A 42 2.26 9.74 -7.50
CA ASP A 42 1.15 10.18 -8.34
C ASP A 42 0.14 9.05 -8.60
N SER A 43 0.61 7.85 -8.90
CA SER A 43 -0.27 6.71 -9.16
C SER A 43 -1.15 6.34 -7.97
N ARG A 44 -0.68 6.54 -6.75
CA ARG A 44 -1.42 6.26 -5.51
C ARG A 44 -2.35 7.40 -5.14
N VAL A 45 -1.83 8.61 -5.11
CA VAL A 45 -2.59 9.81 -4.75
C VAL A 45 -3.73 10.07 -5.75
N GLN A 46 -3.44 10.00 -7.06
CA GLN A 46 -4.45 10.24 -8.09
C GLN A 46 -5.54 9.17 -8.10
N SER A 47 -5.16 7.88 -8.01
CA SER A 47 -6.15 6.81 -7.96
C SER A 47 -7.05 6.91 -6.72
N THR A 48 -6.49 7.27 -5.59
CA THR A 48 -7.25 7.46 -4.34
C THR A 48 -8.23 8.63 -4.49
N ARG A 49 -7.75 9.78 -4.97
CA ARG A 49 -8.60 10.96 -5.17
C ARG A 49 -9.73 10.73 -6.16
N VAL A 50 -9.45 10.11 -7.30
CA VAL A 50 -10.48 9.88 -8.32
C VAL A 50 -11.53 8.85 -7.88
N VAL A 51 -11.12 7.83 -7.10
CA VAL A 51 -12.06 6.89 -6.49
C VAL A 51 -12.91 7.60 -5.43
N GLY A 52 -12.30 8.38 -4.54
CA GLY A 52 -13.02 9.18 -3.54
C GLY A 52 -14.05 10.14 -4.17
N GLN A 53 -13.66 10.83 -5.24
CA GLN A 53 -14.58 11.69 -6.00
C GLN A 53 -15.71 10.89 -6.64
N ALA A 54 -15.45 9.70 -7.16
CA ALA A 54 -16.48 8.87 -7.75
C ALA A 54 -17.49 8.37 -6.70
N ILE A 55 -17.01 7.98 -5.51
CA ILE A 55 -17.84 7.59 -4.38
C ILE A 55 -18.70 8.78 -3.91
N ALA A 56 -18.10 9.97 -3.75
CA ALA A 56 -18.83 11.18 -3.32
C ALA A 56 -19.91 11.63 -4.30
N ASN A 57 -19.79 11.29 -5.58
CA ASN A 57 -20.77 11.63 -6.63
C ASN A 57 -21.76 10.48 -6.93
N ALA A 58 -21.66 9.35 -6.26
CA ALA A 58 -22.58 8.23 -6.45
C ALA A 58 -23.95 8.56 -5.84
N SER A 59 -25.04 8.19 -6.52
CA SER A 59 -26.40 8.35 -6.00
C SER A 59 -26.66 7.40 -4.83
N ARG A 60 -26.04 6.24 -4.87
CA ARG A 60 -26.03 5.22 -3.81
C ARG A 60 -24.59 4.85 -3.49
N PRO A 61 -23.90 5.61 -2.62
CA PRO A 61 -22.49 5.39 -2.29
C PRO A 61 -22.29 4.04 -1.61
N PRO A 62 -21.10 3.41 -1.76
CA PRO A 62 -20.77 2.15 -1.10
C PRO A 62 -20.81 2.31 0.42
N ARG A 63 -21.15 1.21 1.09
CA ARG A 63 -21.17 1.16 2.57
C ARG A 63 -19.77 1.25 3.17
N VAL A 64 -18.78 0.73 2.47
CA VAL A 64 -17.38 0.68 2.92
C VAL A 64 -16.44 0.93 1.75
N TRP A 65 -15.41 1.74 2.00
CA TRP A 65 -14.26 1.88 1.12
C TRP A 65 -13.00 1.36 1.79
N LEU A 66 -12.42 0.30 1.20
CA LEU A 66 -11.13 -0.27 1.60
C LEU A 66 -10.03 0.30 0.70
N GLN A 67 -9.09 1.01 1.29
CA GLN A 67 -7.96 1.62 0.59
C GLN A 67 -6.66 0.90 0.94
N ALA A 68 -5.92 0.45 -0.05
CA ALA A 68 -4.59 -0.08 0.17
C ALA A 68 -3.68 0.99 0.80
N SER A 69 -2.89 0.57 1.76
CA SER A 69 -1.80 1.28 2.38
C SER A 69 -0.68 0.29 2.71
N THR A 70 0.28 0.66 3.52
CA THR A 70 1.44 -0.16 3.84
C THR A 70 1.91 0.00 5.28
N THR A 71 2.35 -1.09 5.91
CA THR A 71 3.01 -1.05 7.22
C THR A 71 4.34 -0.28 7.21
N THR A 72 4.89 0.02 6.04
CA THR A 72 6.09 0.87 5.89
C THR A 72 5.90 2.28 6.46
N ILE A 73 4.65 2.73 6.65
CA ILE A 73 4.34 4.04 7.23
C ILE A 73 4.83 4.20 8.68
N TYR A 74 5.00 3.10 9.40
CA TYR A 74 5.42 3.14 10.81
C TYR A 74 6.90 3.43 10.99
N ALA A 75 7.22 4.06 12.11
CA ALA A 75 8.60 4.21 12.58
C ALA A 75 9.23 2.83 12.81
N HIS A 76 10.52 2.73 12.46
CA HIS A 76 11.27 1.51 12.72
C HIS A 76 11.55 1.36 14.22
N ARG A 77 11.32 0.16 14.76
CA ARG A 77 11.58 -0.15 16.17
C ARG A 77 12.05 -1.60 16.32
N TYR A 78 12.83 -1.87 17.38
CA TYR A 78 13.42 -3.19 17.68
C TYR A 78 12.82 -3.84 18.94
N ASP A 79 11.94 -3.15 19.65
CA ASP A 79 11.47 -3.53 20.99
C ASP A 79 10.06 -4.13 20.97
N ALA A 80 9.22 -3.78 19.98
CA ALA A 80 7.87 -4.31 19.87
C ALA A 80 7.34 -4.24 18.41
N ALA A 81 6.24 -4.94 18.14
CA ALA A 81 5.47 -4.78 16.92
C ALA A 81 4.71 -3.44 16.93
N ASN A 82 4.41 -2.90 15.75
CA ASN A 82 3.48 -1.79 15.60
C ASN A 82 2.05 -2.34 15.43
N ASP A 83 1.10 -1.65 16.04
CA ASP A 83 -0.33 -1.77 15.81
C ASP A 83 -0.89 -0.51 15.13
N GLU A 84 -2.20 -0.35 15.07
CA GLU A 84 -2.85 0.80 14.42
C GLU A 84 -2.52 2.14 15.08
N THR A 85 -2.09 2.14 16.35
CA THR A 85 -1.69 3.32 17.13
C THR A 85 -0.19 3.61 17.06
N GLY A 86 0.57 2.79 16.33
CA GLY A 86 2.02 2.90 16.20
C GLY A 86 2.47 4.25 15.67
N VAL A 87 3.63 4.70 16.14
CA VAL A 87 4.23 5.97 15.72
C VAL A 87 4.55 5.93 14.22
N LEU A 88 4.13 6.96 13.49
CA LEU A 88 4.46 7.10 12.07
C LEU A 88 5.93 7.51 11.89
N GLY A 89 6.62 6.84 10.97
CA GLY A 89 8.02 7.09 10.64
C GLY A 89 8.26 8.36 9.82
N GLY A 90 9.51 8.57 9.43
CA GLY A 90 9.95 9.68 8.57
C GLY A 90 10.67 10.80 9.29
N ASN A 91 10.70 10.79 10.63
CA ASN A 91 11.40 11.78 11.46
C ASN A 91 12.73 11.25 12.02
N GLU A 92 13.10 10.03 11.70
CA GLU A 92 14.32 9.40 12.17
C GLU A 92 15.55 10.06 11.53
N VAL A 93 16.51 10.51 12.35
CA VAL A 93 17.68 11.29 11.92
C VAL A 93 18.53 10.53 10.91
N ASP A 94 18.73 9.22 11.14
CA ASP A 94 19.61 8.37 10.35
C ASP A 94 18.88 7.50 9.32
N ALA A 95 17.59 7.79 9.04
CA ALA A 95 16.83 7.02 8.06
C ALA A 95 17.43 7.17 6.65
N PRO A 96 17.72 6.07 5.94
CA PRO A 96 18.15 6.13 4.56
C PRO A 96 17.12 6.86 3.66
N ASP A 97 17.60 7.60 2.65
CA ASP A 97 16.75 8.36 1.74
C ASP A 97 15.66 7.50 1.08
N THR A 98 15.97 6.27 0.71
CA THR A 98 14.99 5.34 0.13
C THR A 98 13.89 4.95 1.11
N TRP A 99 14.22 4.85 2.39
CA TRP A 99 13.23 4.55 3.42
C TRP A 99 12.36 5.77 3.72
N ARG A 100 12.94 6.95 3.92
CA ARG A 100 12.17 8.21 4.05
C ARG A 100 11.20 8.38 2.91
N PHE A 101 11.67 8.21 1.68
CA PHE A 101 10.82 8.28 0.51
C PHE A 101 9.65 7.29 0.55
N SER A 102 9.87 6.06 1.00
CA SER A 102 8.80 5.05 1.11
C SER A 102 7.74 5.46 2.14
N ILE A 103 8.16 6.09 3.24
CA ILE A 103 7.24 6.65 4.24
C ILE A 103 6.48 7.85 3.67
N ASP A 104 7.16 8.75 2.93
CA ASP A 104 6.52 9.89 2.28
C ASP A 104 5.44 9.45 1.30
N VAL A 105 5.70 8.39 0.51
CA VAL A 105 4.69 7.77 -0.36
C VAL A 105 3.48 7.29 0.43
N ALA A 106 3.71 6.58 1.54
CA ALA A 106 2.64 6.03 2.38
C ALA A 106 1.80 7.15 3.02
N ARG A 107 2.45 8.19 3.55
CA ARG A 107 1.79 9.36 4.14
C ARG A 107 0.96 10.13 3.10
N ALA A 108 1.52 10.41 1.92
CA ALA A 108 0.79 11.10 0.85
C ALA A 108 -0.43 10.29 0.38
N TRP A 109 -0.29 8.96 0.37
CA TRP A 109 -1.37 8.05 0.01
C TRP A 109 -2.51 8.10 1.02
N GLU A 110 -2.21 7.95 2.32
CA GLU A 110 -3.22 8.02 3.38
C GLU A 110 -3.82 9.42 3.51
N GLN A 111 -3.04 10.47 3.36
CA GLN A 111 -3.56 11.84 3.34
C GLN A 111 -4.61 12.03 2.23
N ALA A 112 -4.32 11.56 1.01
CA ALA A 112 -5.30 11.63 -0.09
C ALA A 112 -6.58 10.83 0.19
N PHE A 113 -6.50 9.79 1.01
CA PHE A 113 -7.64 9.00 1.46
C PHE A 113 -8.45 9.71 2.54
N GLU A 114 -7.79 10.35 3.49
CA GLU A 114 -8.43 11.13 4.57
C GLU A 114 -9.16 12.38 4.04
N GLU A 115 -8.70 12.94 2.91
CA GLU A 115 -9.38 14.05 2.24
C GLU A 115 -10.77 13.68 1.70
N ALA A 116 -11.05 12.40 1.55
CA ALA A 116 -12.32 11.92 1.01
C ALA A 116 -13.38 11.80 2.12
N THR A 117 -14.36 12.69 2.08
CA THR A 117 -15.52 12.67 2.97
C THR A 117 -16.57 11.68 2.48
N THR A 118 -16.48 10.44 2.91
CA THR A 118 -17.45 9.42 2.52
C THR A 118 -17.77 8.51 3.71
N ALA A 119 -18.66 7.56 3.50
CA ALA A 119 -19.05 6.46 4.39
C ALA A 119 -17.86 5.85 5.18
N ARG A 120 -18.04 4.68 5.73
CA ARG A 120 -16.97 3.97 6.46
C ARG A 120 -15.74 3.74 5.56
N THR A 121 -14.62 4.33 5.94
CA THR A 121 -13.31 4.17 5.28
C THR A 121 -12.37 3.34 6.13
N VAL A 122 -11.57 2.47 5.48
CA VAL A 122 -10.55 1.64 6.15
C VAL A 122 -9.26 1.66 5.36
N ALA A 123 -8.17 2.14 5.95
CA ALA A 123 -6.82 2.02 5.40
C ALA A 123 -6.25 0.62 5.70
N LEU A 124 -5.97 -0.13 4.66
CA LEU A 124 -5.39 -1.46 4.76
C LEU A 124 -3.86 -1.35 4.77
N ARG A 125 -3.25 -1.12 5.92
CA ARG A 125 -1.81 -1.10 6.10
C ARG A 125 -1.22 -2.51 5.97
N SER A 126 -1.10 -2.96 4.73
CA SER A 126 -0.65 -4.32 4.43
C SER A 126 0.84 -4.49 4.67
N ALA A 127 1.20 -5.63 5.24
CA ALA A 127 2.55 -6.15 5.30
C ALA A 127 3.00 -6.69 3.93
N MET A 128 4.26 -7.13 3.85
CA MET A 128 4.79 -7.81 2.68
C MET A 128 4.00 -9.10 2.42
N THR A 129 3.23 -9.16 1.35
CA THR A 129 2.43 -10.34 1.03
C THR A 129 3.30 -11.43 0.41
N MET A 130 3.41 -12.57 1.10
CA MET A 130 4.15 -13.73 0.64
C MET A 130 3.22 -14.68 -0.11
N SER A 131 3.45 -14.82 -1.40
CA SER A 131 2.76 -15.77 -2.30
C SER A 131 3.78 -16.67 -2.99
N PRO A 132 3.46 -17.95 -3.27
CA PRO A 132 4.30 -18.82 -4.08
C PRO A 132 4.30 -18.45 -5.57
N ASP A 133 3.44 -17.51 -5.98
CA ASP A 133 3.31 -17.11 -7.39
C ASP A 133 4.59 -16.45 -7.92
N ALA A 134 4.87 -16.68 -9.20
CA ALA A 134 6.04 -16.10 -9.86
C ALA A 134 5.99 -14.57 -9.90
N GLY A 135 7.15 -13.94 -9.76
CA GLY A 135 7.32 -12.48 -9.82
C GLY A 135 7.00 -11.73 -8.53
N GLY A 136 6.56 -12.43 -7.48
CA GLY A 136 6.38 -11.85 -6.14
C GLY A 136 7.68 -11.71 -5.36
N ILE A 137 7.58 -11.07 -4.19
CA ILE A 137 8.75 -10.87 -3.31
C ILE A 137 9.30 -12.20 -2.80
N PHE A 138 8.43 -13.17 -2.49
CA PHE A 138 8.83 -14.50 -2.03
C PHE A 138 9.63 -15.23 -3.10
N ASP A 139 9.18 -15.22 -4.35
CA ASP A 139 9.90 -15.81 -5.49
C ASP A 139 11.29 -15.18 -5.67
N THR A 140 11.38 -13.86 -5.53
CA THR A 140 12.66 -13.14 -5.56
C THR A 140 13.60 -13.59 -4.45
N LEU A 141 13.13 -13.66 -3.20
CA LEU A 141 13.93 -14.11 -2.06
C LEU A 141 14.38 -15.57 -2.22
N MET A 142 13.48 -16.45 -2.64
CA MET A 142 13.81 -17.86 -2.91
C MET A 142 14.83 -18.00 -4.04
N SER A 143 14.74 -17.18 -5.07
CA SER A 143 15.73 -17.15 -6.15
C SER A 143 17.12 -16.77 -5.66
N LEU A 144 17.23 -15.78 -4.76
CA LEU A 144 18.50 -15.39 -4.13
C LEU A 144 19.08 -16.52 -3.28
N VAL A 145 18.24 -17.15 -2.45
CA VAL A 145 18.66 -18.29 -1.61
C VAL A 145 19.17 -19.45 -2.46
N ARG A 146 18.45 -19.83 -3.52
CA ARG A 146 18.87 -20.92 -4.44
C ARG A 146 20.18 -20.63 -5.15
N ARG A 147 20.56 -19.35 -5.31
CA ARG A 147 21.85 -18.93 -5.90
C ARG A 147 22.96 -18.77 -4.88
N GLY A 148 22.75 -19.17 -3.62
CA GLY A 148 23.72 -19.01 -2.54
C GLY A 148 23.88 -17.56 -2.04
N LEU A 149 22.98 -16.66 -2.44
CA LEU A 149 22.97 -15.24 -2.03
C LEU A 149 22.02 -14.96 -0.86
N GLY A 150 21.47 -16.01 -0.25
CA GLY A 150 20.72 -15.90 1.00
C GLY A 150 21.64 -15.63 2.17
N GLY A 151 21.13 -14.91 3.17
CA GLY A 151 21.91 -14.63 4.36
C GLY A 151 21.26 -13.56 5.24
N ARG A 152 21.97 -13.23 6.31
CA ARG A 152 21.57 -12.20 7.24
C ARG A 152 21.73 -10.81 6.62
N ALA A 153 20.66 -10.02 6.64
CA ALA A 153 20.72 -8.63 6.26
C ALA A 153 21.16 -7.77 7.48
N GLY A 154 22.19 -6.94 7.31
CA GLY A 154 22.72 -6.13 8.39
C GLY A 154 23.15 -6.96 9.61
N ASP A 155 22.73 -6.54 10.80
CA ASP A 155 22.96 -7.28 12.06
C ASP A 155 21.93 -8.40 12.33
N GLY A 156 20.91 -8.51 11.48
CA GLY A 156 19.85 -9.52 11.55
C GLY A 156 18.84 -9.31 12.68
N ARG A 157 18.79 -8.14 13.29
CA ARG A 157 17.87 -7.81 14.41
C ARG A 157 16.59 -7.12 13.96
N GLN A 158 16.51 -6.72 12.68
CA GLN A 158 15.36 -6.03 12.14
C GLN A 158 14.15 -6.97 12.03
N PHE A 159 12.98 -6.48 12.42
CA PHE A 159 11.71 -7.14 12.17
C PHE A 159 11.30 -6.95 10.72
N ILE A 160 10.72 -7.98 10.15
CA ILE A 160 10.09 -7.95 8.82
C ILE A 160 8.60 -8.25 9.01
N SER A 161 7.77 -7.30 8.63
CA SER A 161 6.33 -7.50 8.62
C SER A 161 5.92 -8.25 7.35
N TRP A 162 5.26 -9.38 7.51
CA TRP A 162 4.78 -10.18 6.38
C TRP A 162 3.44 -10.85 6.67
N ILE A 163 2.71 -11.21 5.62
CA ILE A 163 1.45 -11.92 5.69
C ILE A 163 1.40 -12.99 4.58
N HIS A 164 0.84 -14.14 4.87
CA HIS A 164 0.57 -15.16 3.86
C HIS A 164 -0.59 -14.73 2.96
N HIS A 165 -0.48 -14.93 1.65
CA HIS A 165 -1.49 -14.46 0.69
C HIS A 165 -2.90 -14.99 0.98
N GLU A 166 -3.06 -16.26 1.38
CA GLU A 166 -4.38 -16.83 1.73
C GLU A 166 -5.06 -16.13 2.91
N ILE A 167 -4.30 -15.63 3.89
CA ILE A 167 -4.86 -14.87 5.02
C ILE A 167 -5.41 -13.54 4.52
N SER A 168 -4.72 -12.90 3.57
CA SER A 168 -5.21 -11.69 2.93
C SER A 168 -6.55 -11.93 2.25
N TYR A 169 -6.70 -12.99 1.47
CA TYR A 169 -7.96 -13.33 0.81
C TYR A 169 -9.10 -13.61 1.79
N ARG A 170 -8.86 -14.40 2.83
CA ARG A 170 -9.90 -14.78 3.80
C ARG A 170 -10.47 -13.59 4.57
N ARG A 171 -9.68 -12.54 4.81
CA ARG A 171 -10.16 -11.33 5.49
C ARG A 171 -11.00 -10.41 4.60
N PHE A 172 -10.95 -10.58 3.27
CA PHE A 172 -11.78 -9.84 2.32
C PHE A 172 -13.05 -10.58 1.90
N ALA A 173 -13.08 -11.91 2.09
CA ALA A 173 -14.20 -12.77 1.66
C ALA A 173 -15.20 -13.09 2.80
N GLY A 174 -14.96 -12.68 4.03
CA GLY A 174 -15.83 -12.81 5.20
C GLY A 174 -16.33 -11.47 5.66
#